data_f424df0cf5db12be4ef5f4309a54b919
#
_entry.id   f424df0cf5db12be4ef5f4309a54b919
#
_cell.length_a   1.000
_cell.length_b   1.000
_cell.length_c   1.000
_cell.angle_alpha   90.00
_cell.angle_beta   90.00
_cell.angle_gamma   90.00
#
_symmetry.space_group_name_H-M   'P 1'
#
loop_
_entity.id
_entity.type
_entity.pdbx_description
1 polymer ?
#
loop_
_entity_poly.entity_id
_entity_poly.type
_entity_poly.pdbx_seq_one_letter_code
_entity_poly.pdbx_strand_id
1 'polypeptide(L)'
;MDKKKILLLSDDLRMSSGVGTMSKEFVLGTLKHYDWVQIGGAIKHPDEGKIINMNDSIRKELGVKDANLTIYPVSGYGSQQLLREVMSREKPDAILHYTDPRFWGWLYEMEHEIRQEIPIYYYNIWDDWPAPHYNENFYESCDLIMNISKQTVAIVKEVAKKKPRTDWDCTYLPHGIDEKQFYPIDKFGDEYKNVEGMRKQLTDNNIEFIVFYNNRNIRRKLPGDVVLAFKHFCDQLPKEEADKCCLLMHTQPRDQNGTDLPVVAKTIAPDYKVYFSDQKLTTQQLNYLYNMSDVTINMAS
;
A
#
# COMPACT_ATOMS: atom_id res chain seq x y z
N MET A 1 8.20 1.80 -32.38
CA MET A 1 6.91 1.14 -32.08
C MET A 1 6.16 2.05 -31.15
N ASP A 2 4.89 2.27 -31.41
CA ASP A 2 4.04 3.02 -30.50
C ASP A 2 3.94 2.27 -29.17
N LYS A 3 3.88 3.00 -28.07
CA LYS A 3 3.73 2.41 -26.74
C LYS A 3 2.38 1.70 -26.63
N LYS A 4 2.37 0.56 -25.97
CA LYS A 4 1.12 -0.10 -25.58
C LYS A 4 0.43 0.71 -24.48
N LYS A 5 -0.89 0.78 -24.54
CA LYS A 5 -1.73 1.49 -23.56
C LYS A 5 -2.34 0.51 -22.57
N ILE A 6 -2.10 0.74 -21.29
CA ILE A 6 -2.62 -0.12 -20.21
C ILE A 6 -3.71 0.64 -19.44
N LEU A 7 -4.85 0.00 -19.24
CA LEU A 7 -5.91 0.49 -18.38
C LEU A 7 -5.75 -0.12 -16.98
N LEU A 8 -5.38 0.72 -16.01
CA LEU A 8 -5.27 0.34 -14.61
C LEU A 8 -6.61 0.51 -13.90
N LEU A 9 -7.06 -0.53 -13.20
CA LEU A 9 -8.20 -0.53 -12.30
C LEU A 9 -7.70 -0.71 -10.87
N SER A 10 -7.72 0.34 -10.07
CA SER A 10 -7.17 0.34 -8.70
C SER A 10 -7.68 1.53 -7.88
N ASP A 11 -7.21 1.69 -6.63
CA ASP A 11 -7.33 2.98 -5.94
C ASP A 11 -6.66 4.06 -6.77
N ASP A 12 -7.23 5.28 -6.76
CA ASP A 12 -6.63 6.42 -7.45
C ASP A 12 -5.18 6.63 -7.00
N LEU A 13 -4.25 6.65 -7.96
CA LEU A 13 -2.81 6.75 -7.69
C LEU A 13 -2.39 8.06 -6.98
N ARG A 14 -3.28 9.04 -6.89
CA ARG A 14 -3.06 10.29 -6.13
C ARG A 14 -3.43 10.16 -4.65
N MET A 15 -4.04 9.03 -4.25
CA MET A 15 -4.46 8.79 -2.87
C MET A 15 -3.33 8.28 -1.99
N SER A 16 -3.38 8.65 -0.70
CA SER A 16 -2.43 8.19 0.33
C SER A 16 -2.85 6.83 0.91
N SER A 17 -3.10 5.83 0.06
CA SER A 17 -3.31 4.44 0.46
C SER A 17 -2.13 3.58 0.02
N GLY A 18 -1.96 2.40 0.62
CA GLY A 18 -0.92 1.46 0.17
C GLY A 18 -1.10 1.07 -1.29
N VAL A 19 -2.35 0.81 -1.71
CA VAL A 19 -2.68 0.49 -3.11
C VAL A 19 -2.44 1.70 -4.02
N GLY A 20 -2.89 2.90 -3.63
CA GLY A 20 -2.67 4.13 -4.39
C GLY A 20 -1.17 4.44 -4.57
N THR A 21 -0.38 4.30 -3.51
CA THR A 21 1.08 4.50 -3.55
C THR A 21 1.75 3.52 -4.50
N MET A 22 1.47 2.22 -4.38
CA MET A 22 2.05 1.20 -5.27
C MET A 22 1.58 1.36 -6.72
N SER A 23 0.31 1.72 -6.94
CA SER A 23 -0.20 2.07 -8.27
C SER A 23 0.59 3.22 -8.88
N LYS A 24 0.86 4.26 -8.09
CA LYS A 24 1.69 5.40 -8.50
C LYS A 24 3.09 4.98 -8.90
N GLU A 25 3.79 4.26 -8.03
CA GLU A 25 5.16 3.80 -8.28
C GLU A 25 5.24 2.90 -9.53
N PHE A 26 4.29 1.97 -9.67
CA PHE A 26 4.24 1.07 -10.83
C PHE A 26 4.01 1.85 -12.14
N VAL A 27 3.05 2.76 -12.16
CA VAL A 27 2.74 3.59 -13.34
C VAL A 27 3.91 4.50 -13.68
N LEU A 28 4.42 5.29 -12.71
CA LEU A 28 5.51 6.24 -12.96
C LEU A 28 6.81 5.54 -13.37
N GLY A 29 7.12 4.38 -12.78
CA GLY A 29 8.31 3.59 -13.13
C GLY A 29 8.26 3.00 -14.56
N THR A 30 7.08 2.86 -15.12
CA THR A 30 6.88 2.21 -16.44
C THR A 30 6.43 3.16 -17.57
N LEU A 31 6.31 4.47 -17.30
CA LEU A 31 5.89 5.49 -18.30
C LEU A 31 6.80 5.57 -19.53
N LYS A 32 8.04 5.11 -19.45
CA LYS A 32 8.93 5.00 -20.61
C LYS A 32 8.51 3.90 -21.59
N HIS A 33 7.74 2.93 -21.11
CA HIS A 33 7.40 1.71 -21.86
C HIS A 33 5.92 1.67 -22.27
N TYR A 34 5.04 2.26 -21.43
CA TYR A 34 3.60 2.19 -21.60
C TYR A 34 2.95 3.56 -21.49
N ASP A 35 1.85 3.73 -22.21
CA ASP A 35 0.87 4.78 -21.93
C ASP A 35 -0.14 4.26 -20.91
N TRP A 36 -0.58 5.09 -19.99
CA TRP A 36 -1.44 4.68 -18.90
C TRP A 36 -2.76 5.42 -18.89
N VAL A 37 -3.81 4.67 -18.66
CA VAL A 37 -5.15 5.17 -18.31
C VAL A 37 -5.54 4.53 -16.99
N GLN A 38 -6.16 5.26 -16.07
CA GLN A 38 -6.63 4.70 -14.82
C GLN A 38 -8.11 4.99 -14.61
N ILE A 39 -8.90 3.98 -14.20
CA ILE A 39 -10.13 4.20 -13.42
C ILE A 39 -9.70 4.15 -11.96
N GLY A 40 -9.65 5.32 -11.33
CA GLY A 40 -9.13 5.51 -9.98
C GLY A 40 -10.25 5.54 -8.95
N GLY A 41 -10.38 4.45 -8.15
CA GLY A 41 -11.41 4.31 -7.12
C GLY A 41 -11.07 5.03 -5.81
N ALA A 42 -12.11 5.52 -5.13
CA ALA A 42 -12.05 6.00 -3.75
C ALA A 42 -13.45 6.00 -3.13
N ILE A 43 -13.54 5.93 -1.79
CA ILE A 43 -14.85 5.88 -1.10
C ILE A 43 -15.74 7.08 -1.45
N LYS A 44 -15.14 8.29 -1.50
CA LYS A 44 -15.78 9.52 -1.99
C LYS A 44 -14.72 10.33 -2.72
N HIS A 45 -14.79 10.37 -4.04
CA HIS A 45 -13.75 11.05 -4.82
C HIS A 45 -14.15 12.51 -5.11
N PRO A 46 -13.30 13.51 -4.74
CA PRO A 46 -13.62 14.93 -4.95
C PRO A 46 -13.67 15.33 -6.44
N ASP A 47 -13.01 14.55 -7.30
CA ASP A 47 -12.95 14.79 -8.74
C ASP A 47 -13.80 13.80 -9.55
N GLU A 48 -14.76 13.13 -8.93
CA GLU A 48 -15.65 12.20 -9.62
C GLU A 48 -16.29 12.82 -10.87
N GLY A 49 -16.30 12.06 -11.96
CA GLY A 49 -16.85 12.48 -13.24
C GLY A 49 -15.94 13.41 -14.08
N LYS A 50 -14.79 13.81 -13.56
CA LYS A 50 -13.77 14.54 -14.34
C LYS A 50 -12.88 13.57 -15.10
N ILE A 51 -12.20 14.11 -16.12
CA ILE A 51 -11.11 13.42 -16.81
C ILE A 51 -9.85 14.21 -16.53
N ILE A 52 -8.91 13.61 -15.83
CA ILE A 52 -7.69 14.26 -15.38
C ILE A 52 -6.54 13.84 -16.29
N ASN A 53 -6.07 14.76 -17.12
CA ASN A 53 -4.86 14.56 -17.92
C ASN A 53 -3.62 14.99 -17.11
N MET A 54 -2.70 14.06 -16.87
CA MET A 54 -1.49 14.29 -16.09
C MET A 54 -0.24 14.49 -16.95
N ASN A 55 -0.35 14.49 -18.28
CA ASN A 55 0.79 14.44 -19.21
C ASN A 55 1.81 15.55 -18.96
N ASP A 56 1.37 16.80 -18.85
CA ASP A 56 2.30 17.94 -18.71
C ASP A 56 3.03 17.92 -17.37
N SER A 57 2.32 17.58 -16.28
CA SER A 57 2.92 17.51 -14.94
C SER A 57 3.98 16.41 -14.86
N ILE A 58 3.66 15.19 -15.33
CA ILE A 58 4.59 14.06 -15.27
C ILE A 58 5.77 14.22 -16.23
N ARG A 59 5.56 14.80 -17.41
CA ARG A 59 6.66 15.10 -18.36
C ARG A 59 7.66 16.08 -17.75
N LYS A 60 7.15 17.11 -17.05
CA LYS A 60 7.98 18.08 -16.36
C LYS A 60 8.71 17.49 -15.16
N GLU A 61 8.00 16.69 -14.34
CA GLU A 61 8.53 16.13 -13.11
C GLU A 61 9.57 15.01 -13.38
N LEU A 62 9.26 14.10 -14.30
CA LEU A 62 10.08 12.92 -14.57
C LEU A 62 11.03 13.05 -15.76
N GLY A 63 10.91 14.12 -16.55
CA GLY A 63 11.71 14.32 -17.77
C GLY A 63 11.40 13.32 -18.91
N VAL A 64 10.30 12.59 -18.83
CA VAL A 64 9.85 11.62 -19.85
C VAL A 64 8.98 12.35 -20.86
N LYS A 65 9.55 12.75 -21.99
CA LYS A 65 8.89 13.65 -22.98
C LYS A 65 7.60 13.10 -23.59
N ASP A 66 7.50 11.79 -23.74
CA ASP A 66 6.40 11.06 -24.38
C ASP A 66 5.51 10.33 -23.36
N ALA A 67 5.57 10.72 -22.07
CA ALA A 67 4.73 10.14 -21.04
C ALA A 67 3.26 10.53 -21.23
N ASN A 68 2.36 9.55 -21.14
CA ASN A 68 0.92 9.75 -21.18
C ASN A 68 0.26 9.04 -19.99
N LEU A 69 -0.54 9.81 -19.24
CA LEU A 69 -1.34 9.32 -18.12
C LEU A 69 -2.63 10.11 -18.04
N THR A 70 -3.76 9.38 -18.13
CA THR A 70 -5.10 9.94 -17.96
C THR A 70 -5.81 9.21 -16.83
N ILE A 71 -6.49 9.92 -15.92
CA ILE A 71 -7.21 9.35 -14.79
C ILE A 71 -8.70 9.68 -14.91
N TYR A 72 -9.53 8.66 -14.69
CA TYR A 72 -10.98 8.74 -14.54
C TYR A 72 -11.32 8.49 -13.06
N PRO A 73 -11.42 9.54 -12.23
CA PRO A 73 -11.73 9.40 -10.81
C PRO A 73 -13.17 8.97 -10.59
N VAL A 74 -13.38 7.99 -9.71
CA VAL A 74 -14.71 7.48 -9.40
C VAL A 74 -14.92 7.31 -7.90
N SER A 75 -16.13 7.58 -7.42
CA SER A 75 -16.55 7.16 -6.09
C SER A 75 -16.87 5.67 -6.09
N GLY A 76 -16.43 4.95 -5.07
CA GLY A 76 -16.42 3.49 -5.09
C GLY A 76 -15.37 2.94 -6.06
N TYR A 77 -15.74 1.94 -6.85
CA TYR A 77 -14.81 1.21 -7.71
C TYR A 77 -15.28 1.14 -9.18
N GLY A 78 -16.12 2.10 -9.59
CA GLY A 78 -16.60 2.19 -10.97
C GLY A 78 -17.77 1.25 -11.29
N SER A 79 -18.01 1.02 -12.58
CA SER A 79 -19.11 0.20 -13.09
C SER A 79 -18.79 -0.37 -14.47
N GLN A 80 -19.57 -1.38 -14.88
CA GLN A 80 -19.52 -1.96 -16.23
C GLN A 80 -19.70 -0.91 -17.33
N GLN A 81 -20.66 0.01 -17.15
CA GLN A 81 -20.93 1.06 -18.13
C GLN A 81 -19.71 1.99 -18.29
N LEU A 82 -19.13 2.45 -17.19
CA LEU A 82 -17.93 3.31 -17.24
C LEU A 82 -16.78 2.59 -17.93
N LEU A 83 -16.57 1.31 -17.63
CA LEU A 83 -15.51 0.54 -18.29
C LEU A 83 -15.70 0.52 -19.80
N ARG A 84 -16.91 0.24 -20.31
CA ARG A 84 -17.20 0.26 -21.76
C ARG A 84 -16.93 1.63 -22.39
N GLU A 85 -17.32 2.71 -21.71
CA GLU A 85 -17.06 4.08 -22.17
C GLU A 85 -15.56 4.38 -22.25
N VAL A 86 -14.79 4.01 -21.21
CA VAL A 86 -13.34 4.20 -21.17
C VAL A 86 -12.63 3.33 -22.21
N MET A 87 -13.00 2.06 -22.35
CA MET A 87 -12.42 1.15 -23.37
C MET A 87 -12.69 1.67 -24.78
N SER A 88 -13.93 2.10 -25.09
CA SER A 88 -14.28 2.65 -26.41
C SER A 88 -13.49 3.92 -26.73
N ARG A 89 -13.27 4.78 -25.75
CA ARG A 89 -12.58 6.07 -25.90
C ARG A 89 -11.07 5.91 -25.96
N GLU A 90 -10.50 5.18 -25.00
CA GLU A 90 -9.07 5.09 -24.80
C GLU A 90 -8.41 3.97 -25.59
N LYS A 91 -9.16 2.95 -25.95
CA LYS A 91 -8.71 1.76 -26.70
C LYS A 91 -7.43 1.15 -26.11
N PRO A 92 -7.46 0.71 -24.84
CA PRO A 92 -6.29 0.10 -24.21
C PRO A 92 -5.95 -1.24 -24.87
N ASP A 93 -4.67 -1.63 -24.77
CA ASP A 93 -4.17 -2.94 -25.25
C ASP A 93 -4.31 -4.04 -24.17
N ALA A 94 -4.47 -3.67 -22.91
CA ALA A 94 -4.69 -4.60 -21.80
C ALA A 94 -5.32 -3.89 -20.60
N ILE A 95 -5.98 -4.66 -19.74
CA ILE A 95 -6.38 -4.22 -18.40
C ILE A 95 -5.40 -4.79 -17.39
N LEU A 96 -4.97 -3.94 -16.45
CA LEU A 96 -4.28 -4.33 -15.22
C LEU A 96 -5.19 -4.00 -14.03
N HIS A 97 -5.65 -5.01 -13.33
CA HIS A 97 -6.36 -4.83 -12.07
C HIS A 97 -5.37 -4.96 -10.90
N TYR A 98 -5.43 -4.02 -9.96
CA TYR A 98 -4.61 -4.01 -8.76
C TYR A 98 -5.40 -3.48 -7.57
N THR A 99 -5.95 -4.36 -6.78
CA THR A 99 -6.56 -4.19 -5.46
C THR A 99 -7.32 -5.46 -5.08
N ASP A 100 -8.17 -5.43 -4.05
CA ASP A 100 -9.02 -6.56 -3.66
C ASP A 100 -10.08 -6.84 -4.74
N PRO A 101 -10.12 -8.02 -5.36
CA PRO A 101 -11.00 -8.31 -6.48
C PRO A 101 -12.49 -8.28 -6.11
N ARG A 102 -12.82 -8.45 -4.83
CA ARG A 102 -14.20 -8.42 -4.35
C ARG A 102 -14.89 -7.07 -4.56
N PHE A 103 -14.13 -5.98 -4.55
CA PHE A 103 -14.67 -4.64 -4.84
C PHE A 103 -14.89 -4.40 -6.33
N TRP A 104 -14.29 -5.22 -7.18
CA TRP A 104 -14.35 -5.15 -8.63
C TRP A 104 -15.08 -6.34 -9.25
N GLY A 105 -15.97 -7.00 -8.51
CA GLY A 105 -16.71 -8.20 -8.97
C GLY A 105 -17.35 -8.02 -10.34
N TRP A 106 -17.90 -6.83 -10.61
CA TRP A 106 -18.49 -6.46 -11.89
C TRP A 106 -17.51 -6.55 -13.09
N LEU A 107 -16.19 -6.36 -12.89
CA LEU A 107 -15.16 -6.55 -13.91
C LEU A 107 -15.10 -8.01 -14.36
N TYR A 108 -15.11 -8.91 -13.40
CA TYR A 108 -14.99 -10.34 -13.64
C TYR A 108 -16.27 -10.95 -14.20
N GLU A 109 -17.42 -10.34 -13.92
CA GLU A 109 -18.70 -10.69 -14.57
C GLU A 109 -18.68 -10.37 -16.09
N MET A 110 -17.85 -9.42 -16.53
CA MET A 110 -17.68 -9.03 -17.93
C MET A 110 -16.50 -9.72 -18.62
N GLU A 111 -15.79 -10.63 -17.98
CA GLU A 111 -14.51 -11.15 -18.49
C GLU A 111 -14.64 -11.72 -19.91
N HIS A 112 -15.76 -12.39 -20.23
CA HIS A 112 -16.00 -12.94 -21.58
C HIS A 112 -16.13 -11.85 -22.65
N GLU A 113 -16.70 -10.69 -22.31
CA GLU A 113 -16.81 -9.55 -23.24
C GLU A 113 -15.42 -8.93 -23.45
N ILE A 114 -14.70 -8.66 -22.37
CA ILE A 114 -13.41 -7.96 -22.38
C ILE A 114 -12.33 -8.80 -23.09
N ARG A 115 -12.22 -10.09 -22.75
CA ARG A 115 -11.17 -10.97 -23.23
C ARG A 115 -11.31 -11.39 -24.69
N GLN A 116 -12.40 -11.00 -25.35
CA GLN A 116 -12.51 -11.08 -26.82
C GLN A 116 -11.66 -10.01 -27.51
N GLU A 117 -11.38 -8.91 -26.84
CA GLU A 117 -10.65 -7.76 -27.40
C GLU A 117 -9.25 -7.62 -26.80
N ILE A 118 -9.13 -7.66 -25.44
CA ILE A 118 -7.89 -7.42 -24.72
C ILE A 118 -7.74 -8.35 -23.51
N PRO A 119 -6.51 -8.68 -23.07
CA PRO A 119 -6.29 -9.51 -21.91
C PRO A 119 -6.55 -8.77 -20.59
N ILE A 120 -6.89 -9.53 -19.54
CA ILE A 120 -7.01 -9.08 -18.17
C ILE A 120 -5.81 -9.61 -17.38
N TYR A 121 -5.04 -8.71 -16.81
CA TYR A 121 -3.95 -8.99 -15.90
C TYR A 121 -4.33 -8.59 -14.49
N TYR A 122 -3.91 -9.38 -13.50
CA TYR A 122 -4.17 -9.10 -12.11
C TYR A 122 -2.87 -9.06 -11.32
N TYR A 123 -2.61 -7.93 -10.63
CA TYR A 123 -1.54 -7.83 -9.67
C TYR A 123 -2.11 -8.14 -8.29
N ASN A 124 -1.87 -9.36 -7.82
CA ASN A 124 -2.52 -9.96 -6.67
C ASN A 124 -1.73 -9.67 -5.39
N ILE A 125 -2.41 -9.07 -4.41
CA ILE A 125 -1.87 -8.68 -3.11
C ILE A 125 -2.40 -9.55 -1.96
N TRP A 126 -3.03 -10.69 -2.26
CA TRP A 126 -3.57 -11.56 -1.22
C TRP A 126 -2.45 -12.19 -0.39
N ASP A 127 -2.48 -11.96 0.90
CA ASP A 127 -1.42 -12.35 1.85
C ASP A 127 -1.93 -13.22 3.01
N ASP A 128 -3.23 -13.54 3.03
CA ASP A 128 -3.88 -14.25 4.14
C ASP A 128 -4.09 -15.73 3.85
N TRP A 129 -4.10 -16.52 4.92
CA TRP A 129 -4.36 -17.96 4.93
C TRP A 129 -5.49 -18.27 5.93
N PRO A 130 -6.40 -19.20 5.68
CA PRO A 130 -6.42 -20.23 4.62
C PRO A 130 -6.73 -19.69 3.22
N ALA A 131 -6.36 -20.51 2.19
CA ALA A 131 -6.52 -20.14 0.78
C ALA A 131 -7.96 -19.69 0.46
N PRO A 132 -8.15 -18.54 -0.20
CA PRO A 132 -9.47 -17.94 -0.45
C PRO A 132 -10.15 -18.60 -1.64
N HIS A 133 -10.70 -19.81 -1.47
CA HIS A 133 -11.38 -20.55 -2.54
C HIS A 133 -12.54 -19.76 -3.18
N TYR A 134 -13.11 -18.79 -2.49
CA TYR A 134 -14.11 -17.86 -3.04
C TYR A 134 -13.53 -16.89 -4.08
N ASN A 135 -12.20 -16.79 -4.22
CA ASN A 135 -11.53 -15.99 -5.26
C ASN A 135 -11.30 -16.80 -6.55
N GLU A 136 -11.67 -18.08 -6.63
CA GLU A 136 -11.42 -18.96 -7.79
C GLU A 136 -11.82 -18.30 -9.11
N ASN A 137 -13.06 -17.78 -9.19
CA ASN A 137 -13.57 -17.16 -10.41
C ASN A 137 -12.74 -15.92 -10.83
N PHE A 138 -12.27 -15.13 -9.89
CA PHE A 138 -11.42 -13.98 -10.20
C PHE A 138 -10.08 -14.40 -10.79
N TYR A 139 -9.46 -15.44 -10.22
CA TYR A 139 -8.19 -15.95 -10.74
C TYR A 139 -8.36 -16.60 -12.11
N GLU A 140 -9.41 -17.35 -12.32
CA GLU A 140 -9.69 -18.02 -13.60
C GLU A 140 -10.01 -17.05 -14.74
N SER A 141 -10.55 -15.88 -14.42
CA SER A 141 -10.87 -14.82 -15.37
C SER A 141 -9.65 -14.03 -15.87
N CYS A 142 -8.47 -14.23 -15.28
CA CYS A 142 -7.27 -13.50 -15.65
C CYS A 142 -6.37 -14.29 -16.62
N ASP A 143 -5.73 -13.58 -17.54
CA ASP A 143 -4.73 -14.17 -18.47
C ASP A 143 -3.35 -14.26 -17.83
N LEU A 144 -3.03 -13.32 -16.94
CA LEU A 144 -1.80 -13.31 -16.14
C LEU A 144 -2.10 -12.85 -14.73
N ILE A 145 -1.55 -13.54 -13.73
CA ILE A 145 -1.58 -13.13 -12.33
C ILE A 145 -0.14 -12.90 -11.86
N MET A 146 0.17 -11.66 -11.52
CA MET A 146 1.42 -11.25 -10.89
C MET A 146 1.21 -11.21 -9.38
N ASN A 147 2.04 -11.86 -8.61
CA ASN A 147 1.84 -12.06 -7.18
C ASN A 147 2.95 -11.41 -6.36
N ILE A 148 2.58 -10.68 -5.33
CA ILE A 148 3.53 -9.93 -4.49
C ILE A 148 4.47 -10.81 -3.67
N SER A 149 4.12 -12.08 -3.44
CA SER A 149 4.93 -13.01 -2.66
C SER A 149 4.87 -14.42 -3.23
N LYS A 150 5.85 -15.26 -2.86
CA LYS A 150 5.82 -16.70 -3.16
C LYS A 150 4.65 -17.42 -2.47
N GLN A 151 4.23 -16.93 -1.31
CA GLN A 151 3.02 -17.40 -0.62
C GLN A 151 1.79 -17.13 -1.48
N THR A 152 1.65 -15.91 -2.01
CA THR A 152 0.53 -15.54 -2.89
C THR A 152 0.49 -16.41 -4.16
N VAL A 153 1.67 -16.72 -4.75
CA VAL A 153 1.75 -17.69 -5.86
C VAL A 153 1.21 -19.06 -5.46
N ALA A 154 1.61 -19.56 -4.29
CA ALA A 154 1.11 -20.86 -3.79
C ALA A 154 -0.40 -20.85 -3.56
N ILE A 155 -0.93 -19.78 -2.98
CA ILE A 155 -2.37 -19.57 -2.77
C ILE A 155 -3.13 -19.60 -4.10
N VAL A 156 -2.68 -18.85 -5.12
CA VAL A 156 -3.34 -18.84 -6.43
C VAL A 156 -3.35 -20.23 -7.06
N LYS A 157 -2.23 -20.95 -7.02
CA LYS A 157 -2.12 -22.31 -7.56
C LYS A 157 -2.99 -23.32 -6.81
N GLU A 158 -3.21 -23.11 -5.51
CA GLU A 158 -4.13 -23.93 -4.74
C GLU A 158 -5.60 -23.64 -5.07
N VAL A 159 -5.95 -22.37 -5.23
CA VAL A 159 -7.34 -21.95 -5.49
C VAL A 159 -7.76 -22.22 -6.92
N ALA A 160 -6.94 -21.93 -7.91
CA ALA A 160 -7.26 -22.08 -9.34
C ALA A 160 -7.11 -23.52 -9.82
N LYS A 161 -7.83 -24.47 -9.19
CA LYS A 161 -7.71 -25.93 -9.50
C LYS A 161 -8.37 -26.34 -10.80
N LYS A 162 -9.43 -25.68 -11.21
CA LYS A 162 -10.16 -25.99 -12.46
C LYS A 162 -9.36 -25.58 -13.69
N LYS A 163 -8.55 -24.52 -13.59
CA LYS A 163 -7.62 -24.08 -14.62
C LYS A 163 -6.22 -23.96 -13.99
N PRO A 164 -5.47 -25.07 -13.90
CA PRO A 164 -4.15 -25.05 -13.27
C PRO A 164 -3.23 -24.00 -13.91
N ARG A 165 -2.60 -23.21 -13.05
CA ARG A 165 -1.70 -22.14 -13.46
C ARG A 165 -0.28 -22.63 -13.63
N THR A 166 0.38 -22.15 -14.66
CA THR A 166 1.80 -22.36 -14.94
C THR A 166 2.64 -21.25 -14.33
N ASP A 167 3.96 -21.38 -14.35
CA ASP A 167 4.85 -20.30 -13.90
C ASP A 167 4.84 -19.09 -14.85
N TRP A 168 4.33 -19.28 -16.07
CA TRP A 168 4.18 -18.23 -17.07
C TRP A 168 3.00 -17.30 -16.77
N ASP A 169 1.84 -17.84 -16.43
CA ASP A 169 0.60 -17.10 -16.21
C ASP A 169 0.27 -16.85 -14.72
N CYS A 170 1.12 -17.33 -13.83
CA CYS A 170 1.06 -17.06 -12.37
C CYS A 170 2.49 -16.82 -11.85
N THR A 171 2.96 -15.59 -11.95
CA THR A 171 4.36 -15.23 -11.70
C THR A 171 4.53 -14.48 -10.38
N TYR A 172 5.75 -14.51 -9.85
CA TYR A 172 6.17 -13.75 -8.68
C TYR A 172 6.69 -12.37 -9.11
N LEU A 173 6.07 -11.31 -8.61
CA LEU A 173 6.48 -9.93 -8.81
C LEU A 173 6.35 -9.18 -7.48
N PRO A 174 7.41 -9.09 -6.67
CA PRO A 174 7.35 -8.44 -5.36
C PRO A 174 7.15 -6.93 -5.50
N HIS A 175 6.60 -6.33 -4.44
CA HIS A 175 6.68 -4.88 -4.29
C HIS A 175 8.15 -4.46 -4.12
N GLY A 176 8.50 -3.34 -4.72
CA GLY A 176 9.76 -2.65 -4.50
C GLY A 176 9.63 -1.56 -3.43
N ILE A 177 10.77 -0.99 -3.07
CA ILE A 177 10.89 0.24 -2.28
C ILE A 177 11.77 1.22 -3.05
N ASP A 178 11.42 2.49 -3.01
CA ASP A 178 12.28 3.53 -3.58
C ASP A 178 13.41 3.89 -2.61
N GLU A 179 14.61 3.41 -2.91
CA GLU A 179 15.83 3.65 -2.11
C GLU A 179 16.24 5.12 -2.05
N LYS A 180 15.71 5.98 -2.93
CA LYS A 180 15.93 7.44 -2.86
C LYS A 180 15.02 8.11 -1.83
N GLN A 181 13.92 7.46 -1.47
CA GLN A 181 12.97 7.96 -0.49
C GLN A 181 13.16 7.31 0.89
N PHE A 182 13.51 6.02 0.90
CA PHE A 182 13.74 5.25 2.14
C PHE A 182 15.16 4.70 2.13
N TYR A 183 16.03 5.35 2.88
CA TYR A 183 17.46 5.03 2.97
C TYR A 183 17.98 5.21 4.39
N PRO A 184 19.04 4.46 4.77
CA PRO A 184 19.74 4.69 6.02
C PRO A 184 20.42 6.08 5.99
N ILE A 185 20.16 6.91 6.99
CA ILE A 185 20.77 8.22 7.13
C ILE A 185 22.04 8.08 7.95
N ASP A 186 23.15 8.58 7.42
CA ASP A 186 24.44 8.56 8.11
C ASP A 186 24.35 9.39 9.41
N LYS A 187 24.61 8.73 10.54
CA LYS A 187 24.58 9.34 11.89
C LYS A 187 25.57 10.49 12.06
N PHE A 188 26.60 10.56 11.25
CA PHE A 188 27.63 11.61 11.27
C PHE A 188 27.38 12.69 10.21
N GLY A 189 26.38 12.52 9.35
CA GLY A 189 26.03 13.47 8.31
C GLY A 189 25.13 14.60 8.81
N ASP A 190 25.10 15.71 8.07
CA ASP A 190 24.29 16.89 8.42
C ASP A 190 22.79 16.59 8.45
N GLU A 191 22.30 15.67 7.62
CA GLU A 191 20.90 15.29 7.56
C GLU A 191 20.40 14.65 8.86
N TYR A 192 21.29 13.97 9.60
CA TYR A 192 20.92 13.32 10.86
C TYR A 192 20.44 14.30 11.94
N LYS A 193 20.80 15.57 11.84
CA LYS A 193 20.26 16.64 12.71
C LYS A 193 18.72 16.75 12.64
N ASN A 194 18.14 16.45 11.47
CA ASN A 194 16.68 16.43 11.30
C ASN A 194 16.07 15.22 12.01
N VAL A 195 16.74 14.07 11.99
CA VAL A 195 16.32 12.87 12.72
C VAL A 195 16.35 13.14 14.22
N GLU A 196 17.44 13.74 14.73
CA GLU A 196 17.54 14.13 16.14
C GLU A 196 16.50 15.17 16.55
N GLY A 197 16.24 16.14 15.66
CA GLY A 197 15.20 17.15 15.86
C GLY A 197 13.82 16.51 16.01
N MET A 198 13.48 15.57 15.14
CA MET A 198 12.23 14.83 15.21
C MET A 198 12.15 13.94 16.47
N ARG A 199 13.25 13.28 16.83
CA ARG A 199 13.33 12.48 18.05
C ARG A 199 13.00 13.32 19.29
N LYS A 200 13.59 14.52 19.42
CA LYS A 200 13.33 15.46 20.53
C LYS A 200 11.90 15.99 20.56
N GLN A 201 11.22 16.05 19.42
CA GLN A 201 9.83 16.49 19.34
C GLN A 201 8.85 15.39 19.74
N LEU A 202 9.16 14.14 19.46
CA LEU A 202 8.24 13.02 19.59
C LEU A 202 8.48 12.17 20.84
N THR A 203 9.63 12.33 21.50
CA THR A 203 9.99 11.57 22.70
C THR A 203 10.63 12.48 23.76
N ASP A 204 10.74 11.97 25.00
CA ASP A 204 11.49 12.65 26.03
C ASP A 204 13.01 12.56 25.81
N ASN A 205 13.77 13.53 26.34
CA ASN A 205 15.22 13.61 26.14
C ASN A 205 16.01 12.43 26.75
N ASN A 206 15.45 11.69 27.68
CA ASN A 206 16.08 10.53 28.31
C ASN A 206 15.79 9.21 27.61
N ILE A 207 15.09 9.22 26.46
CA ILE A 207 14.82 8.01 25.69
C ILE A 207 16.08 7.63 24.91
N GLU A 208 16.56 6.42 25.14
CA GLU A 208 17.70 5.82 24.45
C GLU A 208 17.29 4.74 23.46
N PHE A 209 16.16 4.04 23.71
CA PHE A 209 15.67 2.94 22.89
C PHE A 209 14.22 3.15 22.43
N ILE A 210 14.00 3.15 21.12
CA ILE A 210 12.70 3.39 20.49
C ILE A 210 12.23 2.14 19.76
N VAL A 211 11.12 1.57 20.23
CA VAL A 211 10.34 0.58 19.50
C VAL A 211 9.32 1.32 18.64
N PHE A 212 9.31 1.08 17.34
CA PHE A 212 8.45 1.80 16.39
C PHE A 212 7.37 0.90 15.82
N TYR A 213 6.15 1.44 15.75
CA TYR A 213 5.00 0.82 15.10
C TYR A 213 4.40 1.80 14.10
N ASN A 214 4.27 1.38 12.83
CA ASN A 214 3.67 2.17 11.76
C ASN A 214 2.62 1.35 11.02
N ASN A 215 1.37 1.45 11.44
CA ASN A 215 0.22 0.85 10.79
C ASN A 215 -1.05 1.60 11.13
N ARG A 216 -2.11 1.41 10.33
CA ARG A 216 -3.44 1.88 10.69
C ARG A 216 -3.95 1.16 11.93
N ASN A 217 -4.62 1.89 12.84
CA ASN A 217 -5.27 1.34 14.01
C ASN A 217 -6.55 0.59 13.60
N ILE A 218 -6.40 -0.66 13.17
CA ILE A 218 -7.49 -1.58 12.86
C ILE A 218 -7.19 -2.97 13.43
N ARG A 219 -8.24 -3.77 13.66
CA ARG A 219 -8.16 -5.04 14.38
C ARG A 219 -7.06 -5.97 13.83
N ARG A 220 -6.98 -6.20 12.52
CA ARG A 220 -5.99 -7.13 11.92
C ARG A 220 -4.54 -6.66 12.04
N LYS A 221 -4.29 -5.41 12.44
CA LYS A 221 -2.94 -4.88 12.66
C LYS A 221 -2.49 -4.97 14.12
N LEU A 222 -3.34 -5.50 14.98
CA LEU A 222 -3.05 -5.86 16.38
C LEU A 222 -2.31 -4.78 17.19
N PRO A 223 -2.69 -3.50 17.10
CA PRO A 223 -1.93 -2.43 17.77
C PRO A 223 -1.96 -2.55 19.30
N GLY A 224 -3.02 -3.13 19.87
CA GLY A 224 -3.09 -3.40 21.31
C GLY A 224 -2.09 -4.47 21.76
N ASP A 225 -1.90 -5.51 20.94
CA ASP A 225 -0.93 -6.57 21.22
C ASP A 225 0.51 -6.05 21.14
N VAL A 226 0.77 -5.05 20.28
CA VAL A 226 2.08 -4.36 20.25
C VAL A 226 2.35 -3.63 21.56
N VAL A 227 1.33 -2.96 22.16
CA VAL A 227 1.45 -2.32 23.49
C VAL A 227 1.75 -3.37 24.55
N LEU A 228 1.06 -4.52 24.50
CA LEU A 228 1.30 -5.63 25.45
C LEU A 228 2.70 -6.23 25.27
N ALA A 229 3.14 -6.44 24.04
CA ALA A 229 4.50 -6.94 23.74
C ALA A 229 5.57 -5.98 24.26
N PHE A 230 5.39 -4.67 24.04
CA PHE A 230 6.30 -3.66 24.58
C PHE A 230 6.33 -3.67 26.11
N LYS A 231 5.17 -3.79 26.76
CA LYS A 231 5.12 -3.98 28.22
C LYS A 231 5.93 -5.18 28.67
N HIS A 232 5.70 -6.35 28.07
CA HIS A 232 6.44 -7.55 28.43
C HIS A 232 7.95 -7.45 28.19
N PHE A 233 8.36 -6.70 27.18
CA PHE A 233 9.76 -6.38 26.95
C PHE A 233 10.31 -5.54 28.11
N CYS A 234 9.66 -4.46 28.48
CA CYS A 234 10.08 -3.59 29.57
C CYS A 234 10.07 -4.28 30.95
N ASP A 235 9.10 -5.17 31.20
CA ASP A 235 9.01 -5.96 32.45
C ASP A 235 10.24 -6.85 32.69
N GLN A 236 11.01 -7.18 31.64
CA GLN A 236 12.21 -7.99 31.74
C GLN A 236 13.48 -7.17 31.99
N LEU A 237 13.39 -5.85 31.94
CA LEU A 237 14.51 -4.94 32.12
C LEU A 237 14.57 -4.41 33.56
N PRO A 238 15.77 -4.06 34.07
CA PRO A 238 15.86 -3.20 35.23
C PRO A 238 15.09 -1.89 35.02
N LYS A 239 14.46 -1.37 36.06
CA LYS A 239 13.62 -0.16 35.95
C LYS A 239 14.33 1.01 35.27
N GLU A 240 15.60 1.23 35.61
CA GLU A 240 16.41 2.32 35.04
C GLU A 240 16.60 2.18 33.52
N GLU A 241 16.66 0.96 33.00
CA GLU A 241 16.74 0.68 31.56
C GLU A 241 15.35 0.77 30.89
N ALA A 242 14.32 0.23 31.53
CA ALA A 242 12.95 0.35 31.03
C ALA A 242 12.49 1.82 30.91
N ASP A 243 12.89 2.69 31.85
CA ASP A 243 12.59 4.12 31.84
C ASP A 243 13.24 4.88 30.66
N LYS A 244 14.24 4.28 30.00
CA LYS A 244 14.88 4.81 28.79
C LYS A 244 14.28 4.27 27.51
N CYS A 245 13.34 3.33 27.57
CA CYS A 245 12.66 2.76 26.44
C CYS A 245 11.34 3.48 26.17
N CYS A 246 10.93 3.55 24.89
CA CYS A 246 9.56 3.95 24.54
C CYS A 246 9.00 3.15 23.37
N LEU A 247 7.68 3.06 23.30
CA LEU A 247 6.94 2.64 22.12
C LEU A 247 6.43 3.91 21.41
N LEU A 248 6.90 4.14 20.19
CA LEU A 248 6.40 5.20 19.31
C LEU A 248 5.44 4.61 18.28
N MET A 249 4.19 5.02 18.30
CA MET A 249 3.16 4.54 17.38
C MET A 249 2.77 5.64 16.40
N HIS A 250 3.14 5.47 15.13
CA HIS A 250 2.65 6.32 14.04
C HIS A 250 1.34 5.74 13.50
N THR A 251 0.23 6.24 14.05
CA THR A 251 -1.12 5.76 13.77
C THR A 251 -2.16 6.77 14.27
N GLN A 252 -3.40 6.61 13.80
CA GLN A 252 -4.53 7.31 14.43
C GLN A 252 -4.80 6.69 15.81
N PRO A 253 -4.63 7.42 16.92
CA PRO A 253 -4.78 6.86 18.26
C PRO A 253 -6.21 6.33 18.53
N ARG A 254 -7.21 6.92 17.86
CA ARG A 254 -8.62 6.50 17.87
C ARG A 254 -9.12 6.36 16.46
N ASP A 255 -9.43 5.15 16.02
CA ASP A 255 -10.02 4.85 14.71
C ASP A 255 -11.36 4.15 14.91
N GLN A 256 -12.36 4.48 14.10
CA GLN A 256 -13.71 3.87 14.19
C GLN A 256 -13.70 2.35 13.99
N ASN A 257 -12.73 1.84 13.22
CA ASN A 257 -12.55 0.41 12.94
C ASN A 257 -11.44 -0.23 13.80
N GLY A 258 -10.95 0.51 14.78
CA GLY A 258 -9.87 0.11 15.68
C GLY A 258 -10.24 0.19 17.15
N THR A 259 -9.32 0.70 17.96
CA THR A 259 -9.50 0.85 19.41
C THR A 259 -9.01 2.22 19.89
N ASP A 260 -9.37 2.59 21.14
CA ASP A 260 -8.79 3.75 21.83
C ASP A 260 -7.42 3.38 22.41
N LEU A 261 -6.37 3.55 21.61
CA LEU A 261 -5.00 3.19 21.99
C LEU A 261 -4.47 3.94 23.22
N PRO A 262 -4.76 5.23 23.44
CA PRO A 262 -4.44 5.91 24.69
C PRO A 262 -5.00 5.22 25.93
N VAL A 263 -6.24 4.73 25.87
CA VAL A 263 -6.85 3.97 26.98
C VAL A 263 -6.16 2.61 27.12
N VAL A 264 -5.89 1.92 26.03
CA VAL A 264 -5.17 0.64 26.01
C VAL A 264 -3.78 0.80 26.64
N ALA A 265 -3.01 1.80 26.21
CA ALA A 265 -1.67 2.06 26.75
C ALA A 265 -1.70 2.36 28.24
N LYS A 266 -2.63 3.22 28.69
CA LYS A 266 -2.80 3.55 30.11
C LYS A 266 -3.23 2.34 30.96
N THR A 267 -3.97 1.38 30.39
CA THR A 267 -4.48 0.21 31.11
C THR A 267 -3.47 -0.92 31.14
N ILE A 268 -2.80 -1.19 30.01
CA ILE A 268 -1.89 -2.33 29.87
C ILE A 268 -0.47 -1.97 30.30
N ALA A 269 0.03 -0.77 29.95
CA ALA A 269 1.40 -0.35 30.16
C ALA A 269 1.48 1.01 30.90
N PRO A 270 0.83 1.16 32.07
CA PRO A 270 0.73 2.46 32.78
C PRO A 270 2.08 3.03 33.21
N ASP A 271 3.05 2.17 33.43
CA ASP A 271 4.39 2.53 33.96
C ASP A 271 5.40 2.78 32.84
N TYR A 272 5.02 2.59 31.57
CA TYR A 272 5.91 2.69 30.44
C TYR A 272 5.50 3.78 29.45
N LYS A 273 6.46 4.28 28.68
CA LYS A 273 6.27 5.40 27.78
C LYS A 273 5.74 4.94 26.42
N VAL A 274 4.51 5.33 26.10
CA VAL A 274 3.88 5.10 24.79
C VAL A 274 3.52 6.45 24.19
N TYR A 275 4.16 6.79 23.07
CA TYR A 275 3.94 8.04 22.34
C TYR A 275 3.17 7.78 21.04
N PHE A 276 2.39 8.78 20.62
CA PHE A 276 1.59 8.73 19.41
C PHE A 276 2.04 9.84 18.45
N SER A 277 2.26 9.47 17.20
CA SER A 277 2.46 10.35 16.06
C SER A 277 1.27 10.17 15.12
N ASP A 278 0.33 11.12 15.11
CA ASP A 278 -0.94 11.03 14.36
C ASP A 278 -1.03 12.03 13.19
N GLN A 279 -0.02 12.87 13.03
CA GLN A 279 0.05 13.85 11.95
C GLN A 279 0.42 13.17 10.62
N LYS A 280 -0.15 13.68 9.53
CA LYS A 280 0.26 13.25 8.20
C LYS A 280 1.68 13.73 7.91
N LEU A 281 2.59 12.79 7.73
CA LEU A 281 3.99 13.04 7.44
C LEU A 281 4.27 13.01 5.92
N THR A 282 5.30 13.75 5.51
CA THR A 282 5.92 13.56 4.20
C THR A 282 6.70 12.25 4.18
N THR A 283 7.02 11.73 2.98
CA THR A 283 7.86 10.52 2.84
C THR A 283 9.21 10.69 3.53
N GLN A 284 9.83 11.86 3.41
CA GLN A 284 11.09 12.16 4.09
C GLN A 284 10.97 12.12 5.61
N GLN A 285 9.92 12.72 6.16
CA GLN A 285 9.67 12.66 7.61
C GLN A 285 9.40 11.23 8.08
N LEU A 286 8.72 10.42 7.28
CA LEU A 286 8.53 9.00 7.57
C LEU A 286 9.86 8.25 7.55
N ASN A 287 10.76 8.56 6.61
CA ASN A 287 12.13 8.02 6.61
C ASN A 287 12.89 8.41 7.89
N TYR A 288 12.71 9.63 8.40
CA TYR A 288 13.31 10.04 9.68
C TYR A 288 12.77 9.21 10.86
N LEU A 289 11.47 8.87 10.89
CA LEU A 289 10.92 7.98 11.92
C LEU A 289 11.57 6.60 11.91
N TYR A 290 11.78 6.02 10.74
CA TYR A 290 12.49 4.74 10.62
C TYR A 290 13.96 4.86 11.08
N ASN A 291 14.64 5.95 10.72
CA ASN A 291 16.05 6.16 11.07
C ASN A 291 16.30 6.53 12.54
N MET A 292 15.31 7.09 13.25
CA MET A 292 15.42 7.37 14.67
C MET A 292 15.05 6.18 15.56
N SER A 293 14.48 5.14 14.99
CA SER A 293 13.97 3.97 15.70
C SER A 293 15.01 2.87 15.75
N ASP A 294 15.10 2.15 16.87
CA ASP A 294 16.02 1.04 17.06
C ASP A 294 15.43 -0.29 16.57
N VAL A 295 14.13 -0.47 16.75
CA VAL A 295 13.38 -1.65 16.32
C VAL A 295 12.01 -1.25 15.76
N THR A 296 11.62 -1.84 14.63
CA THR A 296 10.27 -1.71 14.09
C THR A 296 9.50 -3.02 14.31
N ILE A 297 8.28 -2.91 14.88
CA ILE A 297 7.38 -4.04 15.07
C ILE A 297 6.24 -3.98 14.05
N ASN A 298 6.00 -5.10 13.38
CA ASN A 298 4.83 -5.30 12.53
C ASN A 298 4.18 -6.65 12.88
N MET A 299 2.98 -6.60 13.47
CA MET A 299 2.19 -7.78 13.85
C MET A 299 0.92 -7.91 12.99
N ALA A 300 0.96 -7.42 11.75
CA ALA A 300 -0.18 -7.52 10.86
C ALA A 300 -0.43 -8.99 10.46
N SER A 301 -1.67 -9.41 10.61
CA SER A 301 -2.20 -10.67 10.09
C SER A 301 -3.07 -10.43 8.86
#